data_e1f43b38204f0a6ab04fe3e4bbebf8c7
#
_entry.id   e1f43b38204f0a6ab04fe3e4bbebf8c7
#
_cell.length_a   1.000
_cell.length_b   1.000
_cell.length_c   1.000
_cell.angle_alpha   90.00
_cell.angle_beta   90.00
_cell.angle_gamma   90.00
#
_symmetry.space_group_name_H-M   'P 1'
#
loop_
_entity.id
_entity.type
_entity.pdbx_description
1 polymer ?
#
loop_
_entity_poly.entity_id
_entity_poly.type
_entity_poly.pdbx_seq_one_letter_code
_entity_poly.pdbx_strand_id
1 'polypeptide(L)'
;MDTQDIFKEFLLKYNLSLNEQQCTAVQSIDGATLLLAVPGSGKTTTLVAKLAILAKKWPFSNAGICVLSHTNVAREEIESKLGNTVEGKQLLSYPHFIGTLHSFFDTFIVLPWLHSKGITVNVIDTDYVRLLRWKKLPYNTQAYLKRNYKDEQICNYYKTWGNINWDKQGNTRQELLKVISDSQNKGYFTFDEMLLLAQKVLDEYPSIAKGIQERFPVLFIDEAQDTNSLLWNLIHKAFPNDSGRTIRQGFGDSNQAIYNYINEDAEYSDFPRDASLILNESRRFDNRIAMLANSFAVSKERMSGTNNVFSNRDIQHTIFLFSKEKASCVIDEFAYLILHTFSDEELQSNSKLGCHIIGMVHKKINETPEHQFPKGIFDYWSNYDSQNATQRPIQQFFIDYFRIGKSEFSNSGDTSCFINWLANGMCRVINKAAQTNLVIPTNNSLVAIERILPIEKHQQYRQLMLNLAFTNFRTKDDWSNVIKKVEKIIKLLNLSLNSEVLSFLKWIDAGDCKCNSTKQQTKDNHYIYINSESGRCIDLEFGSIHSVKGRTHLATLVLETFSKAHNIKSILNYLCGNPPKKITPSNLVRLKCQYVAMSRATALLCLAIPIDFVDAKKQIALSNNGWQIKIIK
;
A
#
# COMPACT_ATOMS: atom_id res chain seq x y z
N MET A 1 16.91 31.95 -20.86
CA MET A 1 17.58 31.17 -19.79
C MET A 1 17.83 29.77 -20.33
N ASP A 2 19.06 29.32 -20.29
CA ASP A 2 19.44 27.98 -20.72
C ASP A 2 18.74 26.95 -19.80
N THR A 3 18.46 25.77 -20.33
CA THR A 3 17.83 24.66 -19.57
C THR A 3 18.63 24.28 -18.31
N GLN A 4 19.96 24.43 -18.38
CA GLN A 4 20.88 24.20 -17.28
C GLN A 4 20.77 25.25 -16.17
N ASP A 5 20.52 26.49 -16.49
CA ASP A 5 20.39 27.56 -15.48
C ASP A 5 19.08 27.42 -14.71
N ILE A 6 17.99 27.09 -15.41
CA ILE A 6 16.68 26.80 -14.77
C ILE A 6 16.79 25.59 -13.86
N PHE A 7 17.54 24.57 -14.25
CA PHE A 7 17.75 23.37 -13.46
C PHE A 7 18.55 23.64 -12.19
N LYS A 8 19.65 24.41 -12.27
CA LYS A 8 20.44 24.82 -11.10
C LYS A 8 19.65 25.69 -10.13
N GLU A 9 18.94 26.70 -10.66
CA GLU A 9 18.05 27.56 -9.86
C GLU A 9 16.98 26.74 -9.13
N PHE A 10 16.40 25.75 -9.81
CA PHE A 10 15.41 24.84 -9.23
C PHE A 10 16.00 24.01 -8.10
N LEU A 11 17.17 23.39 -8.28
CA LEU A 11 17.81 22.60 -7.24
C LEU A 11 18.09 23.43 -5.98
N LEU A 12 18.55 24.67 -6.15
CA LEU A 12 18.80 25.60 -5.04
C LEU A 12 17.48 25.99 -4.34
N LYS A 13 16.45 26.36 -5.13
CA LYS A 13 15.15 26.81 -4.60
C LYS A 13 14.47 25.73 -3.72
N TYR A 14 14.59 24.46 -4.10
CA TYR A 14 13.93 23.35 -3.40
C TYR A 14 14.86 22.54 -2.50
N ASN A 15 16.11 23.04 -2.32
CA ASN A 15 17.14 22.34 -1.53
C ASN A 15 17.28 20.84 -1.89
N LEU A 16 17.22 20.54 -3.19
CA LEU A 16 17.33 19.20 -3.71
C LEU A 16 18.77 18.91 -4.12
N SER A 17 19.39 17.91 -3.52
CA SER A 17 20.67 17.39 -3.98
C SER A 17 20.41 16.16 -4.86
N LEU A 18 20.58 16.30 -6.17
CA LEU A 18 20.51 15.20 -7.12
C LEU A 18 21.93 14.74 -7.47
N ASN A 19 22.11 13.41 -7.62
CA ASN A 19 23.35 12.88 -8.18
C ASN A 19 23.34 12.98 -9.72
N GLU A 20 24.46 12.62 -10.35
CA GLU A 20 24.61 12.72 -11.79
C GLU A 20 23.57 11.88 -12.57
N GLN A 21 23.29 10.65 -12.10
CA GLN A 21 22.28 9.78 -12.69
C GLN A 21 20.87 10.40 -12.63
N GLN A 22 20.52 10.99 -11.49
CA GLN A 22 19.25 11.68 -11.30
C GLN A 22 19.16 12.93 -12.17
N CYS A 23 20.25 13.71 -12.28
CA CYS A 23 20.31 14.89 -13.16
C CYS A 23 20.05 14.49 -14.61
N THR A 24 20.71 13.46 -15.10
CA THR A 24 20.51 12.92 -16.45
C THR A 24 19.07 12.47 -16.65
N ALA A 25 18.50 11.75 -15.67
CA ALA A 25 17.12 11.27 -15.72
C ALA A 25 16.09 12.41 -15.76
N VAL A 26 16.32 13.49 -15.02
CA VAL A 26 15.44 14.67 -15.02
C VAL A 26 15.49 15.40 -16.36
N GLN A 27 16.65 15.52 -16.98
CA GLN A 27 16.85 16.25 -18.24
C GLN A 27 16.36 15.47 -19.46
N SER A 28 16.31 14.13 -19.40
CA SER A 28 15.86 13.27 -20.50
C SER A 28 14.34 13.31 -20.63
N ILE A 29 13.82 14.16 -21.50
CA ILE A 29 12.37 14.32 -21.76
C ILE A 29 11.96 13.63 -23.07
N ASP A 30 12.93 13.39 -23.96
CA ASP A 30 12.68 12.90 -25.31
C ASP A 30 12.57 11.36 -25.36
N GLY A 31 11.45 10.86 -25.87
CA GLY A 31 11.22 9.45 -26.17
C GLY A 31 10.58 8.63 -25.06
N ALA A 32 10.29 7.37 -25.38
CA ALA A 32 9.79 6.37 -24.44
C ALA A 32 10.95 5.91 -23.55
N THR A 33 11.11 6.50 -22.39
CA THR A 33 12.20 6.19 -21.47
C THR A 33 11.69 5.38 -20.30
N LEU A 34 12.30 4.22 -20.07
CA LEU A 34 12.15 3.46 -18.84
C LEU A 34 13.28 3.86 -17.89
N LEU A 35 12.91 4.27 -16.68
CA LEU A 35 13.85 4.54 -15.62
C LEU A 35 13.84 3.37 -14.63
N LEU A 36 14.89 2.56 -14.64
CA LEU A 36 15.11 1.55 -13.63
C LEU A 36 15.76 2.19 -12.39
N ALA A 37 15.05 2.15 -11.27
CA ALA A 37 15.45 2.86 -10.07
C ALA A 37 15.44 1.93 -8.86
N VAL A 38 16.60 1.53 -8.36
CA VAL A 38 16.73 0.64 -7.19
C VAL A 38 16.13 1.27 -5.91
N PRO A 39 15.84 0.46 -4.87
CA PRO A 39 15.30 0.97 -3.61
C PRO A 39 16.17 2.07 -3.01
N GLY A 40 15.57 3.20 -2.66
CA GLY A 40 16.31 4.33 -2.05
C GLY A 40 17.13 5.19 -3.02
N SER A 41 17.07 4.96 -4.33
CA SER A 41 17.77 5.78 -5.34
C SER A 41 17.13 7.16 -5.56
N GLY A 42 16.05 7.49 -4.86
CA GLY A 42 15.36 8.77 -5.03
C GLY A 42 14.48 8.84 -6.27
N LYS A 43 13.91 7.72 -6.73
CA LYS A 43 12.98 7.64 -7.87
C LYS A 43 11.90 8.72 -7.82
N THR A 44 11.16 8.82 -6.72
CA THR A 44 10.07 9.81 -6.58
C THR A 44 10.62 11.23 -6.53
N THR A 45 11.80 11.46 -5.91
CA THR A 45 12.46 12.78 -5.93
C THR A 45 12.83 13.18 -7.35
N THR A 46 13.32 12.25 -8.16
CA THR A 46 13.64 12.46 -9.59
C THR A 46 12.37 12.78 -10.37
N LEU A 47 11.29 12.05 -10.16
CA LEU A 47 9.98 12.32 -10.78
C LEU A 47 9.45 13.71 -10.40
N VAL A 48 9.47 14.06 -9.12
CA VAL A 48 9.02 15.38 -8.61
C VAL A 48 9.85 16.52 -9.21
N ALA A 49 11.17 16.38 -9.25
CA ALA A 49 12.05 17.38 -9.88
C ALA A 49 11.74 17.55 -11.37
N LYS A 50 11.55 16.45 -12.10
CA LYS A 50 11.17 16.44 -13.50
C LYS A 50 9.82 17.14 -13.75
N LEU A 51 8.82 16.81 -12.94
CA LEU A 51 7.49 17.42 -13.03
C LEU A 51 7.51 18.93 -12.78
N ALA A 52 8.27 19.38 -11.79
CA ALA A 52 8.36 20.79 -11.47
C ALA A 52 9.05 21.62 -12.58
N ILE A 53 10.09 21.07 -13.21
CA ILE A 53 10.74 21.70 -14.37
C ILE A 53 9.79 21.75 -15.57
N LEU A 54 9.06 20.67 -15.82
CA LEU A 54 8.06 20.64 -16.89
C LEU A 54 6.94 21.64 -16.63
N ALA A 55 6.44 21.75 -15.39
CA ALA A 55 5.39 22.70 -15.05
C ALA A 55 5.82 24.15 -15.30
N LYS A 56 7.07 24.52 -14.95
CA LYS A 56 7.61 25.87 -15.20
C LYS A 56 7.69 26.21 -16.70
N LYS A 57 7.85 25.21 -17.55
CA LYS A 57 7.99 25.37 -19.01
C LYS A 57 6.75 24.97 -19.78
N TRP A 58 5.67 24.56 -19.12
CA TRP A 58 4.49 23.98 -19.75
C TRP A 58 3.77 24.99 -20.64
N PRO A 59 3.73 24.77 -21.97
CA PRO A 59 3.24 25.77 -22.90
C PRO A 59 1.74 25.70 -23.16
N PHE A 60 1.06 24.64 -22.68
CA PHE A 60 -0.32 24.35 -23.03
C PHE A 60 -1.29 24.74 -21.92
N SER A 61 -2.39 25.42 -22.29
CA SER A 61 -3.49 25.76 -21.36
C SER A 61 -4.50 24.65 -21.19
N ASN A 62 -4.72 23.84 -22.23
CA ASN A 62 -5.79 22.81 -22.27
C ASN A 62 -5.25 21.37 -22.28
N ALA A 63 -3.97 21.18 -22.50
CA ALA A 63 -3.31 19.89 -22.42
C ALA A 63 -2.44 19.81 -21.16
N GLY A 64 -2.39 18.65 -20.51
CA GLY A 64 -1.71 18.47 -19.23
C GLY A 64 -0.74 17.31 -19.21
N ILE A 65 0.07 17.24 -18.15
CA ILE A 65 0.87 16.08 -17.81
C ILE A 65 -0.02 15.09 -17.07
N CYS A 66 0.04 13.81 -17.44
CA CYS A 66 -0.62 12.71 -16.74
C CYS A 66 0.42 11.93 -15.94
N VAL A 67 0.20 11.78 -14.63
CA VAL A 67 1.01 10.92 -13.76
C VAL A 67 0.11 9.84 -13.17
N LEU A 68 0.42 8.59 -13.47
CA LEU A 68 -0.32 7.43 -13.01
C LEU A 68 0.52 6.58 -12.04
N SER A 69 -0.10 6.11 -10.98
CA SER A 69 0.52 5.20 -10.01
C SER A 69 -0.49 4.17 -9.51
N HIS A 70 -0.03 3.17 -8.78
CA HIS A 70 -0.92 2.18 -8.13
C HIS A 70 -1.56 2.70 -6.85
N THR A 71 -0.93 3.68 -6.21
CA THR A 71 -1.36 4.26 -4.92
C THR A 71 -1.30 5.78 -4.98
N ASN A 72 -1.89 6.46 -4.01
CA ASN A 72 -1.83 7.92 -3.93
C ASN A 72 -0.46 8.48 -3.49
N VAL A 73 0.50 7.62 -3.19
CA VAL A 73 1.83 8.03 -2.67
C VAL A 73 2.53 9.04 -3.58
N ALA A 74 2.49 8.87 -4.90
CA ALA A 74 3.10 9.82 -5.82
C ALA A 74 2.46 11.22 -5.72
N ARG A 75 1.13 11.28 -5.60
CA ARG A 75 0.39 12.52 -5.39
C ARG A 75 0.73 13.15 -4.04
N GLU A 76 0.71 12.36 -2.96
CA GLU A 76 1.05 12.80 -1.61
C GLU A 76 2.47 13.35 -1.51
N GLU A 77 3.44 12.72 -2.19
CA GLU A 77 4.81 13.22 -2.24
C GLU A 77 4.93 14.55 -3.03
N ILE A 78 4.20 14.70 -4.13
CA ILE A 78 4.15 15.97 -4.88
C ILE A 78 3.50 17.06 -4.01
N GLU A 79 2.39 16.76 -3.33
CA GLU A 79 1.73 17.67 -2.39
C GLU A 79 2.68 18.06 -1.24
N SER A 80 3.38 17.09 -0.67
CA SER A 80 4.31 17.31 0.45
C SER A 80 5.53 18.16 0.05
N LYS A 81 6.12 17.88 -1.13
CA LYS A 81 7.36 18.54 -1.57
C LYS A 81 7.12 19.85 -2.33
N LEU A 82 6.04 19.96 -3.07
CA LEU A 82 5.75 21.08 -3.97
C LEU A 82 4.42 21.80 -3.68
N GLY A 83 3.53 21.26 -2.86
CA GLY A 83 2.14 21.75 -2.72
C GLY A 83 2.00 23.23 -2.36
N ASN A 84 2.96 23.80 -1.62
CA ASN A 84 2.99 25.23 -1.28
C ASN A 84 3.65 26.12 -2.34
N THR A 85 4.15 25.54 -3.44
CA THR A 85 4.82 26.27 -4.51
C THR A 85 3.87 26.58 -5.66
N VAL A 86 4.27 27.53 -6.53
CA VAL A 86 3.49 27.86 -7.73
C VAL A 86 3.41 26.65 -8.66
N GLU A 87 4.55 25.97 -8.87
CA GLU A 87 4.67 24.80 -9.73
C GLU A 87 3.83 23.61 -9.18
N GLY A 88 3.83 23.42 -7.86
CA GLY A 88 3.00 22.38 -7.22
C GLY A 88 1.51 22.64 -7.35
N LYS A 89 1.07 23.88 -7.13
CA LYS A 89 -0.35 24.27 -7.32
C LYS A 89 -0.78 24.09 -8.78
N GLN A 90 0.11 24.42 -9.73
CA GLN A 90 -0.15 24.21 -11.14
C GLN A 90 -0.31 22.72 -11.48
N LEU A 91 0.63 21.86 -11.03
CA LEU A 91 0.58 20.41 -11.26
C LEU A 91 -0.63 19.72 -10.65
N LEU A 92 -1.11 20.19 -9.49
CA LEU A 92 -2.25 19.61 -8.78
C LEU A 92 -3.61 20.12 -9.27
N SER A 93 -3.59 21.03 -10.26
CA SER A 93 -4.79 21.63 -10.85
C SER A 93 -4.93 21.29 -12.34
N TYR A 94 -6.08 21.63 -12.90
CA TYR A 94 -6.27 21.60 -14.35
C TYR A 94 -5.17 22.45 -15.06
N PRO A 95 -4.57 21.96 -16.16
CA PRO A 95 -4.91 20.83 -17.00
C PRO A 95 -4.24 19.50 -16.65
N HIS A 96 -3.45 19.40 -15.60
CA HIS A 96 -2.69 18.21 -15.25
C HIS A 96 -3.59 17.18 -14.54
N PHE A 97 -3.15 15.91 -14.54
CA PHE A 97 -3.76 14.84 -13.77
C PHE A 97 -2.70 14.02 -13.06
N ILE A 98 -2.81 13.92 -11.74
CA ILE A 98 -1.95 13.10 -10.89
C ILE A 98 -2.86 12.23 -10.02
N GLY A 99 -2.80 10.92 -10.22
CA GLY A 99 -3.69 9.99 -9.52
C GLY A 99 -3.38 8.52 -9.78
N THR A 100 -4.31 7.68 -9.34
CA THR A 100 -4.18 6.24 -9.57
C THR A 100 -4.63 5.84 -10.97
N LEU A 101 -4.11 4.70 -11.47
CA LEU A 101 -4.56 4.10 -12.73
C LEU A 101 -6.08 3.93 -12.77
N HIS A 102 -6.68 3.41 -11.69
CA HIS A 102 -8.14 3.23 -11.62
C HIS A 102 -8.88 4.57 -11.71
N SER A 103 -8.46 5.57 -10.92
CA SER A 103 -9.11 6.89 -10.95
C SER A 103 -9.02 7.58 -12.31
N PHE A 104 -7.94 7.33 -13.07
CA PHE A 104 -7.80 7.83 -14.42
C PHE A 104 -8.85 7.23 -15.37
N PHE A 105 -8.93 5.90 -15.43
CA PHE A 105 -9.88 5.22 -16.30
C PHE A 105 -11.33 5.52 -15.90
N ASP A 106 -11.61 5.60 -14.61
CA ASP A 106 -12.91 6.01 -14.10
C ASP A 106 -13.26 7.42 -14.56
N THR A 107 -12.39 8.39 -14.33
CA THR A 107 -12.67 9.82 -14.56
C THR A 107 -12.82 10.17 -16.05
N PHE A 108 -11.91 9.64 -16.89
CA PHE A 108 -11.83 10.08 -18.28
C PHE A 108 -12.55 9.17 -19.28
N ILE A 109 -12.93 7.95 -18.88
CA ILE A 109 -13.52 6.96 -19.78
C ILE A 109 -14.87 6.47 -19.27
N VAL A 110 -14.89 5.84 -18.08
CA VAL A 110 -16.05 5.05 -17.64
C VAL A 110 -17.19 5.93 -17.13
N LEU A 111 -16.90 6.87 -16.24
CA LEU A 111 -17.94 7.76 -15.67
C LEU A 111 -18.62 8.62 -16.74
N PRO A 112 -17.90 9.28 -17.68
CA PRO A 112 -18.54 10.00 -18.76
C PRO A 112 -19.43 9.10 -19.64
N TRP A 113 -18.95 7.88 -19.95
CA TRP A 113 -19.72 6.93 -20.74
C TRP A 113 -20.97 6.45 -20.00
N LEU A 114 -20.89 6.08 -18.72
CA LEU A 114 -22.04 5.68 -17.90
C LEU A 114 -23.07 6.81 -17.81
N HIS A 115 -22.63 8.04 -17.60
CA HIS A 115 -23.51 9.22 -17.59
C HIS A 115 -24.22 9.38 -18.94
N SER A 116 -23.52 9.15 -20.07
CA SER A 116 -24.16 9.20 -21.41
C SER A 116 -25.23 8.12 -21.62
N LYS A 117 -25.17 7.04 -20.84
CA LYS A 117 -26.18 5.96 -20.79
C LYS A 117 -27.28 6.20 -19.74
N GLY A 118 -27.26 7.33 -19.04
CA GLY A 118 -28.21 7.65 -17.98
C GLY A 118 -27.96 6.89 -16.67
N ILE A 119 -26.78 6.28 -16.49
CA ILE A 119 -26.42 5.53 -15.28
C ILE A 119 -25.59 6.43 -14.35
N THR A 120 -26.14 6.72 -13.17
CA THR A 120 -25.40 7.41 -12.10
C THR A 120 -24.70 6.39 -11.23
N VAL A 121 -23.38 6.52 -11.07
CA VAL A 121 -22.58 5.63 -10.22
C VAL A 121 -22.80 5.99 -8.74
N ASN A 122 -23.25 5.02 -7.96
CA ASN A 122 -23.51 5.16 -6.54
C ASN A 122 -22.37 4.60 -5.68
N VAL A 123 -21.80 3.44 -6.07
CA VAL A 123 -20.72 2.76 -5.32
C VAL A 123 -19.79 2.04 -6.28
N ILE A 124 -18.51 2.22 -6.07
CA ILE A 124 -17.44 1.39 -6.65
C ILE A 124 -16.73 0.71 -5.47
N ASP A 125 -17.11 -0.52 -5.17
CA ASP A 125 -16.52 -1.31 -4.08
C ASP A 125 -16.77 -2.80 -4.33
N THR A 126 -15.71 -3.58 -4.47
CA THR A 126 -15.82 -5.00 -4.83
C THR A 126 -16.52 -5.82 -3.77
N ASP A 127 -16.17 -5.66 -2.50
CA ASP A 127 -16.69 -6.50 -1.42
C ASP A 127 -18.15 -6.17 -1.11
N TYR A 128 -18.47 -4.88 -1.09
CA TYR A 128 -19.84 -4.41 -0.88
C TYR A 128 -20.78 -4.89 -1.99
N VAL A 129 -20.39 -4.68 -3.26
CA VAL A 129 -21.23 -5.03 -4.41
C VAL A 129 -21.42 -6.54 -4.53
N ARG A 130 -20.39 -7.35 -4.23
CA ARG A 130 -20.50 -8.81 -4.16
C ARG A 130 -21.49 -9.25 -3.09
N LEU A 131 -21.39 -8.70 -1.88
CA LEU A 131 -22.31 -9.02 -0.79
C LEU A 131 -23.75 -8.63 -1.13
N LEU A 132 -23.94 -7.46 -1.75
CA LEU A 132 -25.25 -6.99 -2.21
C LEU A 132 -25.86 -7.94 -3.25
N ARG A 133 -25.07 -8.36 -4.23
CA ARG A 133 -25.48 -9.32 -5.26
C ARG A 133 -25.79 -10.68 -4.67
N TRP A 134 -24.94 -11.17 -3.75
CA TRP A 134 -25.14 -12.43 -3.06
C TRP A 134 -26.48 -12.48 -2.32
N LYS A 135 -26.80 -11.44 -1.55
CA LYS A 135 -28.08 -11.33 -0.83
C LYS A 135 -29.32 -11.32 -1.74
N LYS A 136 -29.17 -10.91 -3.00
CA LYS A 136 -30.27 -10.86 -3.99
C LYS A 136 -30.46 -12.16 -4.76
N LEU A 137 -29.51 -13.07 -4.72
CA LEU A 137 -29.65 -14.37 -5.36
C LEU A 137 -30.70 -15.22 -4.65
N PRO A 138 -31.53 -16.00 -5.39
CA PRO A 138 -32.45 -16.96 -4.81
C PRO A 138 -31.73 -17.97 -3.92
N TYR A 139 -32.41 -18.43 -2.86
CA TYR A 139 -31.83 -19.38 -1.90
C TYR A 139 -31.24 -20.64 -2.55
N ASN A 140 -32.00 -21.23 -3.52
CA ASN A 140 -31.56 -22.43 -4.23
C ASN A 140 -30.25 -22.19 -5.00
N THR A 141 -30.10 -21.03 -5.62
CA THR A 141 -28.89 -20.63 -6.35
C THR A 141 -27.73 -20.41 -5.40
N GLN A 142 -27.96 -19.75 -4.25
CA GLN A 142 -26.93 -19.63 -3.20
C GLN A 142 -26.48 -21.01 -2.68
N ALA A 143 -27.43 -21.90 -2.39
CA ALA A 143 -27.14 -23.26 -1.90
C ALA A 143 -26.37 -24.10 -2.92
N TYR A 144 -26.73 -23.99 -4.21
CA TYR A 144 -26.02 -24.63 -5.31
C TYR A 144 -24.58 -24.13 -5.43
N LEU A 145 -24.40 -22.80 -5.40
CA LEU A 145 -23.08 -22.17 -5.50
C LEU A 145 -22.19 -22.52 -4.32
N LYS A 146 -22.71 -22.50 -3.09
CA LYS A 146 -21.96 -22.93 -1.90
C LYS A 146 -21.54 -24.40 -1.94
N ARG A 147 -22.37 -25.28 -2.50
CA ARG A 147 -22.08 -26.73 -2.59
C ARG A 147 -21.02 -27.06 -3.62
N ASN A 148 -21.04 -26.38 -4.77
CA ASN A 148 -20.24 -26.74 -5.94
C ASN A 148 -18.98 -25.89 -6.10
N TYR A 149 -18.87 -24.78 -5.40
CA TYR A 149 -17.77 -23.83 -5.51
C TYR A 149 -17.32 -23.36 -4.13
N LYS A 150 -16.00 -23.18 -3.94
CA LYS A 150 -15.48 -22.50 -2.76
C LYS A 150 -15.86 -21.04 -2.82
N ASP A 151 -16.02 -20.38 -1.65
CA ASP A 151 -16.41 -18.96 -1.57
C ASP A 151 -15.55 -18.03 -2.44
N GLU A 152 -14.24 -18.31 -2.55
CA GLU A 152 -13.31 -17.59 -3.42
C GLU A 152 -13.65 -17.74 -4.91
N GLN A 153 -14.16 -18.88 -5.35
CA GLN A 153 -14.57 -19.11 -6.75
C GLN A 153 -15.91 -18.45 -7.06
N ILE A 154 -16.84 -18.42 -6.12
CA ILE A 154 -18.09 -17.65 -6.25
C ILE A 154 -17.77 -16.19 -6.52
N CYS A 155 -16.75 -15.63 -5.85
CA CYS A 155 -16.26 -14.28 -6.09
C CYS A 155 -15.77 -14.05 -7.53
N ASN A 156 -15.28 -15.06 -8.23
CA ASN A 156 -14.83 -14.94 -9.62
C ASN A 156 -15.97 -14.76 -10.63
N TYR A 157 -17.20 -15.20 -10.34
CA TYR A 157 -18.36 -14.97 -11.21
C TYR A 157 -18.77 -13.50 -11.31
N TYR A 158 -18.35 -12.68 -10.37
CA TYR A 158 -18.64 -11.25 -10.34
C TYR A 158 -17.51 -10.39 -10.93
N LYS A 159 -16.40 -11.01 -11.39
CA LYS A 159 -15.24 -10.30 -11.92
C LYS A 159 -15.41 -9.82 -13.36
N THR A 160 -16.30 -10.45 -14.14
CA THR A 160 -16.39 -10.17 -15.58
C THR A 160 -17.72 -9.57 -15.95
N TRP A 161 -17.68 -8.44 -16.65
CA TRP A 161 -18.84 -7.83 -17.29
C TRP A 161 -19.27 -8.71 -18.46
N GLY A 162 -20.41 -9.41 -18.33
CA GLY A 162 -21.03 -10.16 -19.42
C GLY A 162 -20.31 -11.44 -19.87
N ASN A 163 -19.05 -11.67 -19.49
CA ASN A 163 -18.28 -12.85 -19.83
C ASN A 163 -18.03 -13.71 -18.59
N ILE A 164 -19.08 -14.26 -18.03
CA ILE A 164 -18.93 -15.44 -17.20
C ILE A 164 -18.68 -16.57 -18.20
N ASN A 165 -17.41 -16.98 -18.33
CA ASN A 165 -17.05 -18.19 -19.07
C ASN A 165 -17.58 -19.41 -18.30
N TRP A 166 -18.87 -19.60 -18.42
CA TRP A 166 -19.56 -20.75 -17.90
C TRP A 166 -20.07 -21.53 -19.12
N ASP A 167 -19.46 -22.67 -19.37
CA ASP A 167 -19.83 -23.56 -20.47
C ASP A 167 -21.25 -24.12 -20.37
N LYS A 168 -21.88 -24.01 -19.20
CA LYS A 168 -23.27 -24.47 -18.97
C LYS A 168 -24.25 -23.30 -19.04
N GLN A 169 -25.04 -23.25 -20.07
CA GLN A 169 -26.24 -22.41 -20.12
C GLN A 169 -27.30 -23.01 -19.18
N GLY A 170 -27.61 -22.33 -18.08
CA GLY A 170 -28.58 -22.80 -17.09
C GLY A 170 -29.18 -21.66 -16.27
N ASN A 171 -30.23 -21.97 -15.49
CA ASN A 171 -30.93 -21.00 -14.65
C ASN A 171 -30.00 -20.21 -13.72
N THR A 172 -29.03 -20.87 -13.11
CA THR A 172 -28.05 -20.22 -12.21
C THR A 172 -27.28 -19.10 -12.90
N ARG A 173 -26.87 -19.30 -14.17
CA ARG A 173 -26.19 -18.26 -14.95
C ARG A 173 -27.12 -17.09 -15.23
N GLN A 174 -28.36 -17.37 -15.61
CA GLN A 174 -29.35 -16.32 -15.90
C GLN A 174 -29.63 -15.46 -14.65
N GLU A 175 -29.81 -16.10 -13.50
CA GLU A 175 -30.02 -15.41 -12.22
C GLU A 175 -28.82 -14.56 -11.81
N LEU A 176 -27.59 -15.06 -11.98
CA LEU A 176 -26.37 -14.29 -11.74
C LEU A 176 -26.29 -13.08 -12.65
N LEU A 177 -26.47 -13.25 -13.96
CA LEU A 177 -26.44 -12.16 -14.94
C LEU A 177 -27.52 -11.10 -14.66
N LYS A 178 -28.71 -11.54 -14.26
CA LYS A 178 -29.80 -10.64 -13.87
C LYS A 178 -29.41 -9.79 -12.66
N VAL A 179 -28.89 -10.40 -11.59
CA VAL A 179 -28.50 -9.69 -10.38
C VAL A 179 -27.32 -8.74 -10.64
N ILE A 180 -26.38 -9.13 -11.50
CA ILE A 180 -25.28 -8.25 -11.94
C ILE A 180 -25.85 -7.05 -12.70
N SER A 181 -26.64 -7.28 -13.75
CA SER A 181 -27.24 -6.21 -14.56
C SER A 181 -28.10 -5.26 -13.72
N ASP A 182 -28.95 -5.80 -12.83
CA ASP A 182 -29.81 -5.00 -11.94
C ASP A 182 -28.98 -4.13 -10.99
N SER A 183 -27.83 -4.63 -10.51
CA SER A 183 -26.94 -3.84 -9.65
C SER A 183 -26.22 -2.74 -10.42
N GLN A 184 -25.77 -3.02 -11.63
CA GLN A 184 -25.10 -2.05 -12.50
C GLN A 184 -26.04 -0.93 -12.95
N ASN A 185 -27.27 -1.27 -13.33
CA ASN A 185 -28.30 -0.29 -13.67
C ASN A 185 -28.64 0.64 -12.49
N LYS A 186 -28.38 0.19 -11.25
CA LYS A 186 -28.51 0.97 -10.03
C LYS A 186 -27.20 1.68 -9.62
N GLY A 187 -26.18 1.64 -10.46
CA GLY A 187 -24.91 2.32 -10.24
C GLY A 187 -23.97 1.64 -9.22
N TYR A 188 -24.06 0.32 -9.04
CA TYR A 188 -23.19 -0.45 -8.15
C TYR A 188 -22.21 -1.29 -8.96
N PHE A 189 -20.92 -0.96 -8.88
CA PHE A 189 -19.86 -1.58 -9.66
C PHE A 189 -18.74 -2.11 -8.77
N THR A 190 -18.09 -3.20 -9.18
CA THR A 190 -16.80 -3.62 -8.62
C THR A 190 -15.65 -2.88 -9.29
N PHE A 191 -14.47 -2.85 -8.66
CA PHE A 191 -13.28 -2.23 -9.28
C PHE A 191 -12.90 -2.91 -10.60
N ASP A 192 -12.96 -4.25 -10.65
CA ASP A 192 -12.66 -4.99 -11.88
C ASP A 192 -13.64 -4.66 -13.02
N GLU A 193 -14.94 -4.47 -12.72
CA GLU A 193 -15.95 -4.09 -13.73
C GLU A 193 -15.67 -2.72 -14.33
N MET A 194 -15.19 -1.77 -13.54
CA MET A 194 -14.83 -0.44 -14.06
C MET A 194 -13.71 -0.54 -15.09
N LEU A 195 -12.67 -1.35 -14.82
CA LEU A 195 -11.58 -1.56 -15.78
C LEU A 195 -12.06 -2.29 -17.06
N LEU A 196 -12.91 -3.30 -16.93
CA LEU A 196 -13.49 -4.00 -18.09
C LEU A 196 -14.40 -3.09 -18.92
N LEU A 197 -15.13 -2.19 -18.27
CA LEU A 197 -15.90 -1.15 -18.98
C LEU A 197 -14.98 -0.19 -19.71
N ALA A 198 -13.87 0.25 -19.08
CA ALA A 198 -12.89 1.09 -19.76
C ALA A 198 -12.36 0.41 -21.02
N GLN A 199 -12.03 -0.88 -20.94
CA GLN A 199 -11.60 -1.67 -22.08
C GLN A 199 -12.66 -1.70 -23.19
N LYS A 200 -13.90 -2.03 -22.83
CA LYS A 200 -15.02 -2.06 -23.77
C LYS A 200 -15.23 -0.72 -24.48
N VAL A 201 -15.21 0.38 -23.71
CA VAL A 201 -15.41 1.73 -24.25
C VAL A 201 -14.29 2.11 -25.21
N LEU A 202 -13.03 1.80 -24.89
CA LEU A 202 -11.91 2.06 -25.79
C LEU A 202 -11.95 1.21 -27.06
N ASP A 203 -12.48 -0.02 -26.99
CA ASP A 203 -12.65 -0.90 -28.15
C ASP A 203 -13.80 -0.44 -29.05
N GLU A 204 -14.92 0.00 -28.47
CA GLU A 204 -16.09 0.49 -29.21
C GLU A 204 -15.89 1.91 -29.79
N TYR A 205 -15.10 2.75 -29.09
CA TYR A 205 -14.89 4.16 -29.43
C TYR A 205 -13.40 4.54 -29.45
N PRO A 206 -12.62 4.09 -30.46
CA PRO A 206 -11.17 4.38 -30.53
C PRO A 206 -10.84 5.88 -30.59
N SER A 207 -11.77 6.74 -31.01
CA SER A 207 -11.60 8.19 -31.03
C SER A 207 -11.38 8.79 -29.61
N ILE A 208 -11.84 8.11 -28.56
CA ILE A 208 -11.60 8.53 -27.17
C ILE A 208 -10.11 8.51 -26.86
N ALA A 209 -9.37 7.50 -27.32
CA ALA A 209 -7.91 7.44 -27.16
C ALA A 209 -7.21 8.64 -27.79
N LYS A 210 -7.66 9.11 -28.97
CA LYS A 210 -7.14 10.32 -29.59
C LYS A 210 -7.34 11.56 -28.70
N GLY A 211 -8.56 11.74 -28.18
CA GLY A 211 -8.85 12.85 -27.26
C GLY A 211 -8.04 12.80 -25.96
N ILE A 212 -7.81 11.58 -25.42
CA ILE A 212 -6.94 11.38 -24.24
C ILE A 212 -5.50 11.80 -24.55
N GLN A 213 -4.94 11.43 -25.70
CA GLN A 213 -3.57 11.79 -26.09
C GLN A 213 -3.42 13.28 -26.36
N GLU A 214 -4.41 13.91 -26.98
CA GLU A 214 -4.44 15.38 -27.16
C GLU A 214 -4.52 16.11 -25.82
N ARG A 215 -5.25 15.52 -24.87
CA ARG A 215 -5.39 16.04 -23.50
C ARG A 215 -4.12 15.84 -22.66
N PHE A 216 -3.40 14.73 -22.89
CA PHE A 216 -2.22 14.32 -22.12
C PHE A 216 -1.05 13.95 -23.04
N PRO A 217 -0.32 14.95 -23.57
CA PRO A 217 0.84 14.69 -24.44
C PRO A 217 2.05 14.09 -23.71
N VAL A 218 2.03 14.06 -22.37
CA VAL A 218 3.05 13.43 -21.53
C VAL A 218 2.40 12.54 -20.49
N LEU A 219 2.83 11.29 -20.44
CA LEU A 219 2.42 10.28 -19.48
C LEU A 219 3.61 9.75 -18.68
N PHE A 220 3.54 9.87 -17.37
CA PHE A 220 4.45 9.21 -16.43
C PHE A 220 3.72 8.10 -15.69
N ILE A 221 4.37 6.94 -15.55
CA ILE A 221 3.85 5.78 -14.81
C ILE A 221 4.82 5.47 -13.68
N ASP A 222 4.42 5.74 -12.44
CA ASP A 222 5.20 5.39 -11.25
C ASP A 222 4.88 3.98 -10.78
N GLU A 223 5.87 3.28 -10.20
CA GLU A 223 5.80 1.87 -9.81
C GLU A 223 5.33 0.97 -10.98
N ALA A 224 5.85 1.25 -12.18
CA ALA A 224 5.43 0.57 -13.41
C ALA A 224 5.52 -0.96 -13.35
N GLN A 225 6.43 -1.52 -12.54
CA GLN A 225 6.59 -2.96 -12.34
C GLN A 225 5.40 -3.63 -11.63
N ASP A 226 4.53 -2.87 -10.97
CA ASP A 226 3.34 -3.40 -10.30
C ASP A 226 2.11 -3.41 -11.20
N THR A 227 2.21 -2.86 -12.41
CA THR A 227 1.11 -2.79 -13.37
C THR A 227 0.85 -4.17 -13.97
N ASN A 228 -0.37 -4.68 -13.81
CA ASN A 228 -0.78 -5.98 -14.35
C ASN A 228 -1.11 -5.91 -15.84
N SER A 229 -1.31 -7.07 -16.49
CA SER A 229 -1.57 -7.18 -17.93
C SER A 229 -2.82 -6.43 -18.38
N LEU A 230 -3.90 -6.45 -17.61
CA LEU A 230 -5.13 -5.72 -17.92
C LEU A 230 -4.90 -4.20 -17.94
N LEU A 231 -4.21 -3.68 -16.94
CA LEU A 231 -3.89 -2.26 -16.85
C LEU A 231 -2.90 -1.82 -17.95
N TRP A 232 -1.90 -2.66 -18.26
CA TRP A 232 -1.01 -2.40 -19.39
C TRP A 232 -1.77 -2.36 -20.72
N ASN A 233 -2.67 -3.31 -20.97
CA ASN A 233 -3.52 -3.31 -22.15
C ASN A 233 -4.37 -2.02 -22.24
N LEU A 234 -4.95 -1.57 -21.14
CA LEU A 234 -5.69 -0.31 -21.08
C LEU A 234 -4.81 0.91 -21.36
N ILE A 235 -3.58 0.94 -20.81
CA ILE A 235 -2.61 2.01 -21.09
C ILE A 235 -2.26 2.03 -22.57
N HIS A 236 -1.99 0.87 -23.18
CA HIS A 236 -1.68 0.78 -24.62
C HIS A 236 -2.85 1.22 -25.50
N LYS A 237 -4.08 0.92 -25.12
CA LYS A 237 -5.27 1.38 -25.85
C LYS A 237 -5.49 2.88 -25.72
N ALA A 238 -5.32 3.44 -24.52
CA ALA A 238 -5.51 4.87 -24.26
C ALA A 238 -4.36 5.73 -24.80
N PHE A 239 -3.13 5.21 -24.78
CA PHE A 239 -1.91 5.87 -25.18
C PHE A 239 -1.06 4.96 -26.10
N PRO A 240 -1.47 4.70 -27.35
CA PRO A 240 -0.71 3.87 -28.28
C PRO A 240 0.71 4.42 -28.52
N ASN A 241 1.72 3.52 -28.59
CA ASN A 241 3.12 3.91 -28.78
C ASN A 241 3.41 4.47 -30.18
N ASP A 242 2.70 3.96 -31.18
CA ASP A 242 2.89 4.26 -32.60
C ASP A 242 2.29 5.60 -33.04
N SER A 243 1.49 6.22 -32.17
CA SER A 243 0.82 7.48 -32.50
C SER A 243 1.76 8.70 -32.53
N GLY A 244 2.92 8.64 -31.86
CA GLY A 244 3.84 9.77 -31.69
C GLY A 244 3.28 10.99 -30.95
N ARG A 245 2.05 10.88 -30.42
CA ARG A 245 1.31 11.98 -29.79
C ARG A 245 1.58 12.15 -28.31
N THR A 246 1.92 11.07 -27.62
CA THR A 246 2.17 11.06 -26.18
C THR A 246 3.55 10.49 -25.89
N ILE A 247 4.37 11.24 -25.17
CA ILE A 247 5.63 10.74 -24.61
C ILE A 247 5.28 9.92 -23.36
N ARG A 248 5.65 8.63 -23.34
CA ARG A 248 5.42 7.73 -22.21
C ARG A 248 6.73 7.40 -21.51
N GLN A 249 6.79 7.59 -20.20
CA GLN A 249 7.94 7.22 -19.38
C GLN A 249 7.49 6.42 -18.17
N GLY A 250 8.13 5.27 -17.94
CA GLY A 250 7.89 4.41 -16.78
C GLY A 250 9.01 4.54 -15.76
N PHE A 251 8.65 4.55 -14.48
CA PHE A 251 9.55 4.57 -13.33
C PHE A 251 9.31 3.33 -12.49
N GLY A 252 10.36 2.55 -12.21
CA GLY A 252 10.15 1.34 -11.43
C GLY A 252 11.42 0.55 -11.12
N ASP A 253 11.22 -0.58 -10.44
CA ASP A 253 12.25 -1.57 -10.11
C ASP A 253 11.69 -2.98 -10.30
N SER A 254 12.19 -3.73 -11.28
CA SER A 254 11.74 -5.10 -11.56
C SER A 254 11.96 -6.07 -10.38
N ASN A 255 12.96 -5.81 -9.53
CA ASN A 255 13.19 -6.59 -8.31
C ASN A 255 12.13 -6.33 -7.23
N GLN A 256 11.40 -5.20 -7.30
CA GLN A 256 10.33 -4.86 -6.36
C GLN A 256 8.92 -5.22 -6.86
N ALA A 257 8.78 -5.94 -7.98
CA ALA A 257 7.49 -6.43 -8.49
C ALA A 257 6.98 -7.60 -7.63
N ILE A 258 6.29 -7.30 -6.53
CA ILE A 258 5.79 -8.30 -5.58
C ILE A 258 4.26 -8.47 -5.61
N TYR A 259 3.54 -7.65 -6.36
CA TYR A 259 2.08 -7.74 -6.50
C TYR A 259 1.63 -8.53 -7.72
N ASN A 260 2.49 -8.67 -8.75
CA ASN A 260 2.16 -9.40 -9.96
C ASN A 260 2.52 -10.89 -9.81
N TYR A 261 1.52 -11.75 -9.97
CA TYR A 261 1.73 -13.19 -10.02
C TYR A 261 2.22 -13.60 -11.43
N ILE A 262 3.08 -14.61 -11.45
CA ILE A 262 3.94 -15.06 -12.57
C ILE A 262 3.20 -15.56 -13.83
N ASN A 263 1.89 -15.65 -13.80
CA ASN A 263 1.09 -16.19 -14.93
C ASN A 263 0.57 -15.11 -15.88
N GLU A 264 0.98 -13.86 -15.71
CA GLU A 264 0.57 -12.80 -16.63
C GLU A 264 1.63 -12.65 -17.72
N ASP A 265 1.18 -12.77 -18.96
CA ASP A 265 2.01 -12.71 -20.14
C ASP A 265 2.88 -11.44 -20.13
N ALA A 266 4.19 -11.62 -20.04
CA ALA A 266 5.18 -10.55 -20.12
C ALA A 266 5.08 -9.76 -21.45
N GLU A 267 4.30 -10.27 -22.38
CA GLU A 267 4.07 -9.74 -23.72
C GLU A 267 3.42 -8.35 -23.74
N TYR A 268 2.63 -8.03 -22.71
CA TYR A 268 1.91 -6.74 -22.60
C TYR A 268 2.62 -5.69 -21.75
N SER A 269 3.69 -6.03 -21.05
CA SER A 269 4.39 -5.08 -20.18
C SER A 269 5.44 -4.28 -20.94
N ASP A 270 5.36 -2.96 -20.85
CA ASP A 270 6.44 -2.07 -21.30
C ASP A 270 7.63 -2.07 -20.34
N PHE A 271 7.52 -2.66 -19.17
CA PHE A 271 8.52 -2.59 -18.12
C PHE A 271 8.98 -3.99 -17.66
N PRO A 272 10.29 -4.28 -17.61
CA PRO A 272 11.40 -3.55 -18.19
C PRO A 272 11.72 -4.11 -19.59
N ARG A 273 11.41 -3.41 -20.67
CA ARG A 273 11.83 -3.87 -22.02
C ARG A 273 13.22 -3.38 -22.38
N ASP A 274 13.46 -2.09 -22.30
CA ASP A 274 14.79 -1.49 -22.51
C ASP A 274 14.94 -0.30 -21.56
N ALA A 275 15.57 -0.53 -20.41
CA ALA A 275 15.88 0.55 -19.48
C ALA A 275 16.99 1.42 -20.08
N SER A 276 16.62 2.60 -20.58
CA SER A 276 17.58 3.55 -21.14
C SER A 276 18.33 4.33 -20.06
N LEU A 277 17.76 4.43 -18.85
CA LEU A 277 18.35 5.12 -17.70
C LEU A 277 18.29 4.27 -16.46
N ILE A 278 19.36 4.27 -15.68
CA ILE A 278 19.50 3.45 -14.47
C ILE A 278 19.89 4.36 -13.30
N LEU A 279 19.14 4.26 -12.21
CA LEU A 279 19.48 4.81 -10.90
C LEU A 279 19.85 3.66 -9.99
N ASN A 280 21.11 3.29 -9.89
CA ASN A 280 21.57 2.15 -9.10
C ASN A 280 22.21 2.53 -7.75
N GLU A 281 22.30 3.81 -7.43
CA GLU A 281 22.82 4.32 -6.18
C GLU A 281 21.72 4.53 -5.16
N SER A 282 21.72 3.75 -4.08
CA SER A 282 20.79 3.90 -2.97
C SER A 282 21.32 4.86 -1.91
N ARG A 283 20.54 5.89 -1.58
CA ARG A 283 20.81 6.80 -0.45
C ARG A 283 20.21 6.32 0.86
N ARG A 284 19.59 5.15 0.88
CA ARG A 284 18.91 4.61 2.06
C ARG A 284 19.88 3.95 3.03
N PHE A 285 20.86 3.20 2.51
CA PHE A 285 21.77 2.38 3.28
C PHE A 285 23.19 2.45 2.70
N ASP A 286 24.13 1.90 3.45
CA ASP A 286 25.53 1.75 3.02
C ASP A 286 25.72 0.55 2.07
N ASN A 287 26.94 0.40 1.55
CA ASN A 287 27.23 -0.65 0.59
C ASN A 287 27.18 -2.08 1.19
N ARG A 288 27.30 -2.24 2.52
CA ARG A 288 27.18 -3.54 3.18
C ARG A 288 25.78 -4.11 3.03
N ILE A 289 24.74 -3.33 3.36
CA ILE A 289 23.35 -3.74 3.16
C ILE A 289 23.05 -3.93 1.67
N ALA A 290 23.58 -3.08 0.79
CA ALA A 290 23.40 -3.24 -0.66
C ALA A 290 23.93 -4.59 -1.14
N MET A 291 25.13 -4.99 -0.74
CA MET A 291 25.71 -6.29 -1.10
C MET A 291 24.87 -7.46 -0.61
N LEU A 292 24.41 -7.42 0.65
CA LEU A 292 23.57 -8.47 1.22
C LEU A 292 22.25 -8.60 0.45
N ALA A 293 21.55 -7.50 0.18
CA ALA A 293 20.28 -7.52 -0.54
C ALA A 293 20.45 -7.89 -2.03
N ASN A 294 21.55 -7.53 -2.66
CA ASN A 294 21.87 -7.91 -4.05
C ASN A 294 21.95 -9.42 -4.27
N SER A 295 22.18 -10.22 -3.21
CA SER A 295 22.15 -11.67 -3.31
C SER A 295 20.79 -12.19 -3.80
N PHE A 296 19.71 -11.46 -3.55
CA PHE A 296 18.36 -11.79 -3.99
C PHE A 296 17.90 -11.03 -5.24
N ALA A 297 18.72 -10.13 -5.79
CA ALA A 297 18.38 -9.40 -7.00
C ALA A 297 18.26 -10.35 -8.21
N VAL A 298 17.15 -10.24 -8.93
CA VAL A 298 16.86 -11.04 -10.13
C VAL A 298 17.35 -10.35 -11.40
N SER A 299 17.27 -9.02 -11.45
CA SER A 299 17.79 -8.23 -12.57
C SER A 299 19.33 -8.28 -12.60
N LYS A 300 19.92 -7.89 -13.75
CA LYS A 300 21.38 -7.81 -13.91
C LYS A 300 21.97 -6.62 -13.17
N GLU A 301 21.21 -5.57 -13.03
CA GLU A 301 21.62 -4.35 -12.34
C GLU A 301 21.76 -4.62 -10.85
N ARG A 302 22.88 -4.18 -10.31
CA ARG A 302 23.20 -4.28 -8.88
C ARG A 302 23.16 -2.89 -8.26
N MET A 303 22.53 -2.79 -7.09
CA MET A 303 22.54 -1.54 -6.34
C MET A 303 23.85 -1.36 -5.58
N SER A 304 24.27 -0.11 -5.44
CA SER A 304 25.31 0.34 -4.52
C SER A 304 24.68 1.21 -3.43
N GLY A 305 25.20 1.12 -2.21
CA GLY A 305 24.76 1.94 -1.10
C GLY A 305 25.68 3.15 -0.92
N THR A 306 25.09 4.34 -0.82
CA THR A 306 25.84 5.61 -0.69
C THR A 306 25.57 6.35 0.63
N ASN A 307 24.73 5.79 1.50
CA ASN A 307 24.49 6.38 2.82
C ASN A 307 25.67 6.06 3.77
N ASN A 308 26.42 7.09 4.13
CA ASN A 308 27.61 6.96 4.97
C ASN A 308 27.37 7.26 6.45
N VAL A 309 26.13 7.50 6.89
CA VAL A 309 25.82 7.86 8.30
C VAL A 309 26.34 6.82 9.29
N PHE A 310 26.23 5.54 8.94
CA PHE A 310 26.67 4.42 9.79
C PHE A 310 27.88 3.66 9.21
N SER A 311 28.50 4.14 8.12
CA SER A 311 29.56 3.40 7.39
C SER A 311 30.81 3.17 8.22
N ASN A 312 31.14 4.11 9.12
CA ASN A 312 32.34 4.05 9.98
C ASN A 312 32.14 3.19 11.24
N ARG A 313 30.96 2.59 11.43
CA ARG A 313 30.65 1.74 12.58
C ARG A 313 30.65 0.27 12.15
N ASP A 314 31.19 -0.56 13.02
CA ASP A 314 31.14 -2.02 12.82
C ASP A 314 29.77 -2.57 13.23
N ILE A 315 28.73 -2.30 12.39
CA ILE A 315 27.40 -2.85 12.61
C ILE A 315 27.36 -4.26 12.02
N GLN A 316 27.08 -5.23 12.86
CA GLN A 316 27.07 -6.65 12.52
C GLN A 316 25.68 -7.08 12.04
N HIS A 317 25.50 -7.21 10.71
CA HIS A 317 24.27 -7.77 10.13
C HIS A 317 24.17 -9.25 10.51
N THR A 318 23.11 -9.64 11.22
CA THR A 318 23.07 -10.91 11.95
C THR A 318 22.00 -11.86 11.42
N ILE A 319 22.37 -13.15 11.27
CA ILE A 319 21.41 -14.24 11.11
C ILE A 319 21.26 -14.94 12.46
N PHE A 320 20.05 -14.88 13.03
CA PHE A 320 19.67 -15.63 14.22
C PHE A 320 19.28 -17.05 13.82
N LEU A 321 20.04 -18.04 14.28
CA LEU A 321 19.70 -19.45 14.16
C LEU A 321 19.03 -19.93 15.43
N PHE A 322 17.83 -20.52 15.32
CA PHE A 322 17.03 -20.90 16.47
C PHE A 322 16.42 -22.29 16.33
N SER A 323 16.19 -22.98 17.47
CA SER A 323 15.37 -24.18 17.55
C SER A 323 13.89 -23.81 17.68
N LYS A 324 12.97 -24.76 17.43
CA LYS A 324 11.52 -24.54 17.50
C LYS A 324 11.10 -23.92 18.83
N GLU A 325 11.65 -24.40 19.94
CA GLU A 325 11.34 -23.95 21.30
C GLU A 325 11.82 -22.53 21.58
N LYS A 326 12.79 -22.05 20.82
CA LYS A 326 13.43 -20.74 20.98
C LYS A 326 12.95 -19.69 19.98
N ALA A 327 11.91 -19.98 19.20
CA ALA A 327 11.41 -19.04 18.17
C ALA A 327 10.97 -17.69 18.77
N SER A 328 10.33 -17.68 19.94
CA SER A 328 9.92 -16.44 20.62
C SER A 328 11.11 -15.61 21.11
N CYS A 329 12.24 -16.25 21.46
CA CYS A 329 13.44 -15.56 21.93
C CYS A 329 14.13 -14.74 20.82
N VAL A 330 13.83 -15.03 19.55
CA VAL A 330 14.37 -14.29 18.39
C VAL A 330 14.09 -12.79 18.49
N ILE A 331 12.88 -12.44 18.96
CA ILE A 331 12.45 -11.05 19.10
C ILE A 331 13.29 -10.31 20.14
N ASP A 332 13.49 -10.95 21.30
CA ASP A 332 14.25 -10.37 22.40
C ASP A 332 15.75 -10.23 22.04
N GLU A 333 16.29 -11.21 21.32
CA GLU A 333 17.68 -11.17 20.83
C GLU A 333 17.89 -10.07 19.78
N PHE A 334 16.91 -9.81 18.93
CA PHE A 334 16.94 -8.69 17.99
C PHE A 334 16.83 -7.34 18.72
N ALA A 335 15.90 -7.22 19.69
CA ALA A 335 15.77 -6.05 20.53
C ALA A 335 17.05 -5.73 21.31
N TYR A 336 17.65 -6.76 21.91
CA TYR A 336 18.92 -6.66 22.61
C TYR A 336 20.03 -6.14 21.68
N LEU A 337 20.14 -6.72 20.46
CA LEU A 337 21.13 -6.29 19.47
C LEU A 337 20.95 -4.82 19.08
N ILE A 338 19.70 -4.35 18.90
CA ILE A 338 19.42 -2.94 18.61
C ILE A 338 19.91 -2.03 19.75
N LEU A 339 19.54 -2.35 20.99
CA LEU A 339 19.93 -1.55 22.16
C LEU A 339 21.45 -1.55 22.38
N HIS A 340 22.15 -2.60 21.95
CA HIS A 340 23.61 -2.68 22.00
C HIS A 340 24.30 -1.92 20.86
N THR A 341 23.61 -1.83 19.70
CA THR A 341 24.14 -1.18 18.50
C THR A 341 23.93 0.33 18.52
N PHE A 342 22.80 0.83 19.02
CA PHE A 342 22.43 2.24 18.95
C PHE A 342 22.31 2.88 20.34
N SER A 343 22.72 4.15 20.46
CA SER A 343 22.46 4.96 21.64
C SER A 343 21.00 5.42 21.69
N ASP A 344 20.53 5.90 22.85
CA ASP A 344 19.16 6.41 23.00
C ASP A 344 18.93 7.65 22.16
N GLU A 345 19.94 8.51 22.00
CA GLU A 345 19.87 9.70 21.13
C GLU A 345 19.73 9.29 19.65
N GLU A 346 20.44 8.26 19.20
CA GLU A 346 20.31 7.73 17.84
C GLU A 346 18.93 7.11 17.60
N LEU A 347 18.40 6.35 18.57
CA LEU A 347 17.06 5.78 18.49
C LEU A 347 15.99 6.87 18.46
N GLN A 348 16.12 7.93 19.27
CA GLN A 348 15.21 9.03 19.31
C GLN A 348 15.24 9.87 18.02
N SER A 349 16.44 10.17 17.51
CA SER A 349 16.60 10.94 16.26
C SER A 349 16.07 10.18 15.03
N ASN A 350 16.09 8.85 15.05
CA ASN A 350 15.58 7.97 14.01
C ASN A 350 14.20 7.36 14.35
N SER A 351 13.48 7.88 15.33
CA SER A 351 12.17 7.36 15.78
C SER A 351 11.12 7.26 14.67
N LYS A 352 11.19 8.14 13.67
CA LYS A 352 10.31 8.09 12.47
C LYS A 352 10.57 6.89 11.57
N LEU A 353 11.78 6.35 11.56
CA LEU A 353 12.14 5.16 10.80
C LEU A 353 11.68 3.89 11.50
N GLY A 354 11.81 3.84 12.83
CA GLY A 354 11.44 2.71 13.66
C GLY A 354 12.25 1.45 13.43
N CYS A 355 11.97 0.45 14.26
CA CYS A 355 12.56 -0.90 14.17
C CYS A 355 11.46 -1.91 13.86
N HIS A 356 11.63 -2.71 12.81
CA HIS A 356 10.57 -3.52 12.27
C HIS A 356 10.92 -5.00 12.19
N ILE A 357 9.94 -5.84 12.47
CA ILE A 357 9.99 -7.30 12.31
C ILE A 357 8.97 -7.69 11.23
N ILE A 358 9.44 -8.31 10.16
CA ILE A 358 8.60 -8.56 8.99
C ILE A 358 8.67 -9.99 8.50
N GLY A 359 7.54 -10.49 7.99
CA GLY A 359 7.42 -11.83 7.44
C GLY A 359 6.56 -11.88 6.18
N MET A 360 6.77 -12.90 5.34
CA MET A 360 5.97 -13.07 4.13
C MET A 360 4.56 -13.60 4.43
N VAL A 361 4.41 -14.45 5.45
CA VAL A 361 3.13 -14.98 5.90
C VAL A 361 2.77 -14.38 7.26
N HIS A 362 1.62 -13.71 7.30
CA HIS A 362 1.17 -12.97 8.47
C HIS A 362 -0.25 -13.35 8.93
N LYS A 363 -1.05 -14.07 8.11
CA LYS A 363 -2.40 -14.51 8.50
C LYS A 363 -2.30 -15.71 9.44
N LYS A 364 -2.94 -15.63 10.61
CA LYS A 364 -2.97 -16.70 11.60
C LYS A 364 -3.76 -17.91 11.08
N ILE A 365 -3.24 -19.11 11.33
CA ILE A 365 -3.89 -20.39 11.08
C ILE A 365 -4.04 -21.08 12.43
N ASN A 366 -5.14 -21.81 12.64
CA ASN A 366 -5.48 -22.37 13.95
C ASN A 366 -4.44 -23.40 14.45
N GLU A 367 -3.83 -24.16 13.55
CA GLU A 367 -2.78 -25.12 13.91
C GLU A 367 -1.68 -25.12 12.83
N THR A 368 -0.42 -25.03 13.25
CA THR A 368 0.73 -25.13 12.35
C THR A 368 1.26 -26.58 12.37
N PRO A 369 1.14 -27.34 11.26
CA PRO A 369 1.77 -28.65 11.15
C PRO A 369 3.27 -28.53 11.37
N GLU A 370 3.88 -29.52 12.03
CA GLU A 370 5.30 -29.48 12.43
C GLU A 370 6.24 -29.22 11.26
N HIS A 371 6.01 -29.87 10.10
CA HIS A 371 6.81 -29.70 8.89
C HIS A 371 6.66 -28.31 8.24
N GLN A 372 5.73 -27.46 8.70
CA GLN A 372 5.50 -26.10 8.21
C GLN A 372 6.01 -25.02 9.16
N PHE A 373 6.57 -25.43 10.30
CA PHE A 373 7.07 -24.48 11.28
C PHE A 373 8.43 -23.88 10.86
N PRO A 374 8.63 -22.53 10.99
CA PRO A 374 7.63 -21.53 11.36
C PRO A 374 6.70 -21.20 10.19
N LYS A 375 5.37 -21.16 10.44
CA LYS A 375 4.35 -20.90 9.42
C LYS A 375 4.21 -19.41 9.12
N GLY A 376 4.25 -18.59 10.17
CA GLY A 376 4.05 -17.15 10.03
C GLY A 376 4.57 -16.36 11.24
N ILE A 377 4.34 -15.07 11.24
CA ILE A 377 4.76 -14.14 12.31
C ILE A 377 4.22 -14.59 13.68
N PHE A 378 3.02 -15.15 13.73
CA PHE A 378 2.37 -15.62 14.96
C PHE A 378 3.09 -16.80 15.66
N ASP A 379 3.97 -17.53 14.97
CA ASP A 379 4.78 -18.58 15.58
C ASP A 379 5.97 -18.01 16.40
N TYR A 380 6.34 -16.76 16.12
CA TYR A 380 7.34 -16.03 16.88
C TYR A 380 6.71 -15.18 17.99
N TRP A 381 5.51 -14.65 17.72
CA TRP A 381 4.78 -13.81 18.66
C TRP A 381 3.26 -14.09 18.57
N SER A 382 2.74 -14.81 19.56
CA SER A 382 1.33 -15.27 19.59
C SER A 382 0.29 -14.14 19.63
N ASN A 383 0.70 -12.95 20.10
CA ASN A 383 -0.19 -11.79 20.21
C ASN A 383 -0.32 -11.01 18.89
N TYR A 384 0.46 -11.37 17.87
CA TYR A 384 0.36 -10.73 16.56
C TYR A 384 -1.03 -10.91 15.95
N ASP A 385 -1.64 -9.83 15.48
CA ASP A 385 -2.93 -9.84 14.78
C ASP A 385 -2.81 -9.20 13.39
N SER A 386 -2.98 -10.01 12.36
CA SER A 386 -2.92 -9.56 10.96
C SER A 386 -4.00 -8.55 10.59
N GLN A 387 -5.10 -8.47 11.34
CA GLN A 387 -6.18 -7.50 11.09
C GLN A 387 -5.81 -6.09 11.56
N ASN A 388 -4.99 -5.98 12.61
CA ASN A 388 -4.54 -4.68 13.12
C ASN A 388 -3.56 -3.96 12.18
N ALA A 389 -2.85 -4.69 11.32
CA ALA A 389 -1.94 -4.10 10.33
C ALA A 389 -2.65 -3.25 9.25
N THR A 390 -3.97 -3.34 9.14
CA THR A 390 -4.79 -2.64 8.14
C THR A 390 -5.73 -1.60 8.74
N GLN A 391 -5.78 -1.47 10.07
CA GLN A 391 -6.69 -0.54 10.74
C GLN A 391 -5.99 0.78 11.07
N ARG A 392 -6.74 1.89 10.91
CA ARG A 392 -6.29 3.22 11.36
C ARG A 392 -6.15 3.23 12.90
N PRO A 393 -5.20 4.02 13.46
CA PRO A 393 -4.98 4.08 14.91
C PRO A 393 -6.27 4.36 15.68
N ILE A 394 -6.45 3.60 16.76
CA ILE A 394 -7.62 3.71 17.63
C ILE A 394 -7.51 4.98 18.47
N GLN A 395 -8.50 5.88 18.38
CA GLN A 395 -8.56 7.08 19.19
C GLN A 395 -9.40 6.84 20.47
N GLN A 396 -9.00 7.49 21.56
CA GLN A 396 -9.65 7.35 22.86
C GLN A 396 -11.04 7.99 22.89
N PHE A 397 -11.22 9.12 22.18
CA PHE A 397 -12.45 9.88 22.12
C PHE A 397 -12.88 10.18 20.69
N PHE A 398 -14.18 10.34 20.47
CA PHE A 398 -14.72 10.62 19.14
C PHE A 398 -14.22 11.96 18.56
N ILE A 399 -13.98 12.96 19.43
CA ILE A 399 -13.46 14.26 19.02
C ILE A 399 -12.09 14.17 18.33
N ASP A 400 -11.28 13.18 18.69
CA ASP A 400 -9.95 13.00 18.11
C ASP A 400 -10.02 12.56 16.65
N TYR A 401 -11.05 11.77 16.28
CA TYR A 401 -11.32 11.43 14.87
C TYR A 401 -11.64 12.65 14.02
N PHE A 402 -12.34 13.64 14.59
CA PHE A 402 -12.56 14.92 13.93
C PHE A 402 -11.27 15.72 13.76
N ARG A 403 -10.45 15.81 14.81
CA ARG A 403 -9.22 16.59 14.81
C ARG A 403 -8.22 16.05 13.80
N ILE A 404 -8.00 14.73 13.81
CA ILE A 404 -7.10 14.05 12.88
C ILE A 404 -7.64 14.17 11.45
N GLY A 405 -8.90 13.86 11.23
CA GLY A 405 -9.52 13.95 9.91
C GLY A 405 -9.48 15.36 9.33
N LYS A 406 -9.70 16.40 10.14
CA LYS A 406 -9.57 17.81 9.71
C LYS A 406 -8.13 18.18 9.40
N SER A 407 -7.16 17.70 10.17
CA SER A 407 -5.74 17.93 9.92
C SER A 407 -5.32 17.29 8.58
N GLU A 408 -5.71 16.05 8.33
CA GLU A 408 -5.43 15.38 7.05
C GLU A 408 -6.14 16.07 5.88
N PHE A 409 -7.39 16.48 6.05
CA PHE A 409 -8.12 17.26 5.04
C PHE A 409 -7.43 18.59 4.74
N SER A 410 -6.97 19.31 5.76
CA SER A 410 -6.25 20.56 5.57
C SER A 410 -4.94 20.39 4.81
N ASN A 411 -4.31 19.22 4.93
CA ASN A 411 -3.06 18.89 4.25
C ASN A 411 -3.28 18.35 2.82
N SER A 412 -4.33 17.54 2.60
CA SER A 412 -4.55 16.82 1.33
C SER A 412 -5.63 17.43 0.44
N GLY A 413 -6.55 18.22 1.02
CA GLY A 413 -7.76 18.69 0.33
C GLY A 413 -8.79 17.57 0.05
N ASP A 414 -8.53 16.32 0.48
CA ASP A 414 -9.37 15.16 0.21
C ASP A 414 -10.46 15.00 1.28
N THR A 415 -11.67 15.37 0.91
CA THR A 415 -12.87 15.22 1.77
C THR A 415 -13.17 13.76 2.09
N SER A 416 -12.81 12.83 1.23
CA SER A 416 -13.10 11.40 1.42
C SER A 416 -12.29 10.83 2.58
N CYS A 417 -11.05 11.29 2.75
CA CYS A 417 -10.19 10.91 3.87
C CYS A 417 -10.80 11.36 5.21
N PHE A 418 -11.28 12.60 5.28
CA PHE A 418 -11.94 13.12 6.48
C PHE A 418 -13.22 12.34 6.84
N ILE A 419 -14.08 12.09 5.85
CA ILE A 419 -15.32 11.31 6.06
C ILE A 419 -15.00 9.89 6.55
N ASN A 420 -13.94 9.26 6.02
CA ASN A 420 -13.53 7.93 6.45
C ASN A 420 -12.98 7.91 7.89
N TRP A 421 -12.28 8.95 8.35
CA TRP A 421 -11.90 9.08 9.75
C TRP A 421 -13.13 9.15 10.66
N LEU A 422 -14.11 9.96 10.29
CA LEU A 422 -15.36 10.06 11.06
C LEU A 422 -16.15 8.73 11.05
N ALA A 423 -16.21 8.06 9.89
CA ALA A 423 -16.87 6.77 9.77
C ALA A 423 -16.18 5.70 10.64
N ASN A 424 -14.86 5.74 10.78
CA ASN A 424 -14.10 4.87 11.67
C ASN A 424 -14.50 5.11 13.14
N GLY A 425 -14.58 6.37 13.55
CA GLY A 425 -15.12 6.75 14.85
C GLY A 425 -16.57 6.30 15.05
N MET A 426 -17.42 6.43 14.01
CA MET A 426 -18.81 5.98 14.03
C MET A 426 -18.96 4.45 14.16
N CYS A 427 -18.08 3.65 13.57
CA CYS A 427 -18.07 2.19 13.80
C CYS A 427 -17.96 1.88 15.29
N ARG A 428 -17.13 2.64 16.02
CA ARG A 428 -16.97 2.45 17.48
C ARG A 428 -18.18 2.92 18.27
N VAL A 429 -18.77 4.05 17.86
CA VAL A 429 -20.04 4.52 18.45
C VAL A 429 -21.10 3.43 18.30
N ILE A 430 -21.25 2.86 17.11
CA ILE A 430 -22.22 1.80 16.82
C ILE A 430 -21.95 0.56 17.67
N ASN A 431 -20.70 0.10 17.75
CA ASN A 431 -20.33 -1.07 18.54
C ASN A 431 -20.57 -0.87 20.04
N LYS A 432 -20.26 0.32 20.57
CA LYS A 432 -20.57 0.68 21.97
C LYS A 432 -22.08 0.79 22.22
N ALA A 433 -22.83 1.35 21.27
CA ALA A 433 -24.29 1.44 21.38
C ALA A 433 -24.95 0.06 21.33
N ALA A 434 -24.44 -0.84 20.48
CA ALA A 434 -24.92 -2.22 20.33
C ALA A 434 -24.38 -3.18 21.40
N GLN A 435 -23.37 -2.78 22.17
CA GLN A 435 -22.62 -3.63 23.13
C GLN A 435 -22.07 -4.92 22.49
N THR A 436 -21.81 -4.88 21.19
CA THR A 436 -21.27 -5.99 20.39
C THR A 436 -20.40 -5.44 19.27
N ASN A 437 -19.52 -6.27 18.69
CA ASN A 437 -18.75 -5.90 17.50
C ASN A 437 -19.62 -6.02 16.23
N LEU A 438 -20.63 -5.16 16.10
CA LEU A 438 -21.59 -5.17 14.99
C LEU A 438 -20.92 -4.74 13.66
N VAL A 439 -19.95 -3.84 13.72
CA VAL A 439 -19.22 -3.31 12.56
C VAL A 439 -17.73 -3.38 12.81
N ILE A 440 -17.00 -3.99 11.89
CA ILE A 440 -15.52 -3.99 11.92
C ILE A 440 -15.05 -2.76 11.12
N PRO A 441 -14.29 -1.84 11.73
CA PRO A 441 -13.68 -0.73 11.00
C PRO A 441 -12.75 -1.25 9.89
N THR A 442 -12.81 -0.64 8.73
CA THR A 442 -11.98 -0.98 7.56
C THR A 442 -11.34 0.29 6.99
N ASN A 443 -10.50 0.16 5.97
CA ASN A 443 -9.99 1.32 5.22
C ASN A 443 -11.12 2.16 4.61
N ASN A 444 -12.29 1.56 4.36
CA ASN A 444 -13.51 2.27 3.96
C ASN A 444 -14.64 2.00 4.98
N SER A 445 -14.51 2.61 6.14
CA SER A 445 -15.48 2.45 7.25
C SER A 445 -16.85 3.03 6.92
N LEU A 446 -16.95 3.99 6.00
CA LEU A 446 -18.24 4.50 5.51
C LEU A 446 -19.07 3.36 4.90
N VAL A 447 -18.46 2.58 4.01
CA VAL A 447 -19.09 1.41 3.37
C VAL A 447 -19.29 0.28 4.37
N ALA A 448 -18.42 0.09 5.34
CA ALA A 448 -18.59 -0.91 6.38
C ALA A 448 -19.87 -0.71 7.20
N ILE A 449 -20.24 0.54 7.50
CA ILE A 449 -21.51 0.87 8.16
C ILE A 449 -22.70 0.67 7.21
N GLU A 450 -22.58 1.01 5.93
CA GLU A 450 -23.64 0.77 4.94
C GLU A 450 -24.01 -0.71 4.84
N ARG A 451 -23.04 -1.62 5.01
CA ARG A 451 -23.28 -3.09 4.95
C ARG A 451 -24.28 -3.59 5.99
N ILE A 452 -24.41 -2.92 7.12
CA ILE A 452 -25.35 -3.29 8.19
C ILE A 452 -26.67 -2.52 8.12
N LEU A 453 -26.76 -1.49 7.25
CA LEU A 453 -27.97 -0.71 7.04
C LEU A 453 -28.84 -1.30 5.91
N PRO A 454 -30.17 -1.17 5.98
CA PRO A 454 -31.06 -1.39 4.83
C PRO A 454 -30.69 -0.45 3.67
N ILE A 455 -30.81 -0.95 2.42
CA ILE A 455 -30.39 -0.21 1.22
C ILE A 455 -31.13 1.13 1.07
N GLU A 456 -32.39 1.18 1.42
CA GLU A 456 -33.21 2.39 1.39
C GLU A 456 -32.72 3.49 2.34
N LYS A 457 -31.92 3.14 3.36
CA LYS A 457 -31.35 4.09 4.32
C LYS A 457 -29.94 4.57 3.93
N HIS A 458 -29.30 4.01 2.89
CA HIS A 458 -27.91 4.36 2.53
C HIS A 458 -27.76 5.83 2.14
N GLN A 459 -28.66 6.35 1.30
CA GLN A 459 -28.62 7.77 0.90
C GLN A 459 -28.77 8.70 2.11
N GLN A 460 -29.70 8.39 3.01
CA GLN A 460 -29.91 9.15 4.24
C GLN A 460 -28.69 9.10 5.14
N TYR A 461 -28.07 7.92 5.29
CA TYR A 461 -26.83 7.75 6.07
C TYR A 461 -25.70 8.61 5.51
N ARG A 462 -25.43 8.58 4.20
CA ARG A 462 -24.38 9.39 3.56
C ARG A 462 -24.61 10.88 3.78
N GLN A 463 -25.86 11.34 3.64
CA GLN A 463 -26.20 12.72 3.89
C GLN A 463 -25.98 13.13 5.36
N LEU A 464 -26.30 12.26 6.31
CA LEU A 464 -26.04 12.49 7.73
C LEU A 464 -24.54 12.51 8.04
N MET A 465 -23.74 11.64 7.42
CA MET A 465 -22.27 11.65 7.56
C MET A 465 -21.64 12.92 7.01
N LEU A 466 -22.08 13.39 5.84
CA LEU A 466 -21.68 14.69 5.29
C LEU A 466 -22.05 15.84 6.25
N ASN A 467 -23.29 15.86 6.72
CA ASN A 467 -23.75 16.87 7.68
C ASN A 467 -22.96 16.83 9.00
N LEU A 468 -22.51 15.66 9.41
CA LEU A 468 -21.64 15.48 10.57
C LEU A 468 -20.24 16.06 10.29
N ALA A 469 -19.64 15.73 9.15
CA ALA A 469 -18.31 16.18 8.76
C ALA A 469 -18.21 17.72 8.68
N PHE A 470 -19.21 18.36 8.10
CA PHE A 470 -19.26 19.83 7.98
C PHE A 470 -19.80 20.54 9.22
N THR A 471 -19.90 19.86 10.38
CA THR A 471 -20.27 20.54 11.64
C THR A 471 -19.10 21.35 12.17
N ASN A 472 -19.32 22.65 12.29
CA ASN A 472 -18.37 23.49 13.00
C ASN A 472 -18.65 23.45 14.50
N PHE A 473 -17.60 23.27 15.28
CA PHE A 473 -17.63 23.37 16.73
C PHE A 473 -16.32 24.01 17.22
N ARG A 474 -16.44 24.93 18.19
CA ARG A 474 -15.31 25.59 18.85
C ARG A 474 -15.40 25.43 20.36
N THR A 475 -16.60 25.22 20.87
CA THR A 475 -16.91 25.16 22.29
C THR A 475 -17.58 23.85 22.66
N LYS A 476 -17.64 23.55 23.94
CA LYS A 476 -18.37 22.40 24.50
C LYS A 476 -19.86 22.46 24.16
N ASP A 477 -20.43 23.65 24.09
CA ASP A 477 -21.85 23.84 23.75
C ASP A 477 -22.11 23.48 22.28
N ASP A 478 -21.21 23.87 21.36
CA ASP A 478 -21.29 23.49 19.96
C ASP A 478 -21.20 21.95 19.78
N TRP A 479 -20.44 21.30 20.65
CA TRP A 479 -20.28 19.84 20.62
C TRP A 479 -21.58 19.08 20.86
N SER A 480 -22.51 19.66 21.57
CA SER A 480 -23.86 19.11 21.76
C SER A 480 -24.58 18.86 20.41
N ASN A 481 -24.31 19.68 19.39
CA ASN A 481 -24.86 19.50 18.05
C ASN A 481 -24.22 18.30 17.31
N VAL A 482 -22.94 18.03 17.59
CA VAL A 482 -22.27 16.81 17.07
C VAL A 482 -22.94 15.58 17.66
N ILE A 483 -23.17 15.56 18.99
CA ILE A 483 -23.84 14.45 19.68
C ILE A 483 -25.23 14.19 19.09
N LYS A 484 -26.04 15.23 18.88
CA LYS A 484 -27.37 15.10 18.23
C LYS A 484 -27.30 14.52 16.82
N LYS A 485 -26.25 14.85 16.05
CA LYS A 485 -26.06 14.30 14.70
C LYS A 485 -25.62 12.83 14.75
N VAL A 486 -24.72 12.48 15.67
CA VAL A 486 -24.33 11.08 15.94
C VAL A 486 -25.56 10.24 16.34
N GLU A 487 -26.41 10.76 17.23
CA GLU A 487 -27.64 10.10 17.62
C GLU A 487 -28.58 9.81 16.45
N LYS A 488 -28.71 10.75 15.50
CA LYS A 488 -29.50 10.55 14.29
C LYS A 488 -28.96 9.40 13.43
N ILE A 489 -27.63 9.25 13.38
CA ILE A 489 -26.99 8.17 12.58
C ILE A 489 -27.25 6.81 13.25
N ILE A 490 -27.04 6.68 14.56
CA ILE A 490 -27.26 5.39 15.24
C ILE A 490 -28.74 4.98 15.28
N LYS A 491 -29.67 5.94 15.28
CA LYS A 491 -31.11 5.67 15.16
C LYS A 491 -31.51 4.99 13.83
N LEU A 492 -30.71 5.15 12.76
CA LEU A 492 -30.93 4.38 11.53
C LEU A 492 -30.82 2.85 11.74
N LEU A 493 -30.03 2.45 12.75
CA LEU A 493 -29.80 1.05 13.16
C LEU A 493 -30.69 0.64 14.34
N ASN A 494 -31.67 1.48 14.73
CA ASN A 494 -32.51 1.30 15.91
C ASN A 494 -31.71 1.22 17.24
N LEU A 495 -30.56 1.90 17.29
CA LEU A 495 -29.70 2.00 18.46
C LEU A 495 -29.94 3.33 19.19
N SER A 496 -29.60 3.39 20.48
CA SER A 496 -29.70 4.55 21.34
C SER A 496 -28.36 4.88 22.02
N LEU A 497 -28.23 6.12 22.48
CA LEU A 497 -27.09 6.54 23.29
C LEU A 497 -27.13 5.84 24.67
N ASN A 498 -26.06 5.16 25.02
CA ASN A 498 -25.83 4.61 26.35
C ASN A 498 -24.66 5.31 27.07
N SER A 499 -24.35 4.94 28.31
CA SER A 499 -23.29 5.54 29.10
C SER A 499 -21.90 5.41 28.46
N GLU A 500 -21.61 4.29 27.82
CA GLU A 500 -20.32 4.06 27.12
C GLU A 500 -20.16 4.96 25.89
N VAL A 501 -21.24 5.15 25.12
CA VAL A 501 -21.25 6.05 23.97
C VAL A 501 -21.08 7.50 24.45
N LEU A 502 -21.80 7.92 25.50
CA LEU A 502 -21.67 9.28 26.04
C LEU A 502 -20.27 9.56 26.58
N SER A 503 -19.65 8.57 27.23
CA SER A 503 -18.25 8.67 27.66
C SER A 503 -17.29 8.83 26.49
N PHE A 504 -17.50 8.11 25.38
CA PHE A 504 -16.70 8.20 24.17
C PHE A 504 -16.93 9.52 23.40
N LEU A 505 -18.12 10.10 23.49
CA LEU A 505 -18.51 11.39 22.89
C LEU A 505 -18.18 12.59 23.79
N LYS A 506 -17.51 12.39 24.91
CA LYS A 506 -17.16 13.48 25.84
C LYS A 506 -16.31 14.55 25.14
N TRP A 507 -16.57 15.82 25.46
CA TRP A 507 -15.71 16.93 25.07
C TRP A 507 -14.38 16.86 25.80
N ILE A 508 -13.27 17.02 25.07
CA ILE A 508 -11.91 17.11 25.60
C ILE A 508 -11.26 18.35 24.99
N ASP A 509 -10.70 19.22 25.84
CA ASP A 509 -9.99 20.41 25.39
C ASP A 509 -8.69 20.06 24.66
N ALA A 510 -8.29 20.89 23.68
CA ALA A 510 -7.12 20.62 22.86
C ALA A 510 -5.79 20.59 23.64
N GLY A 511 -5.77 21.23 24.84
CA GLY A 511 -4.61 21.26 25.72
C GLY A 511 -4.49 20.06 26.68
N ASP A 512 -5.59 19.33 26.89
CA ASP A 512 -5.63 18.17 27.81
C ASP A 512 -5.29 16.85 27.12
N CYS A 513 -5.06 16.87 25.82
CA CYS A 513 -4.45 15.73 25.11
C CYS A 513 -2.97 15.58 25.47
N LYS A 514 -2.65 15.44 26.76
CA LYS A 514 -1.44 14.74 27.14
C LYS A 514 -1.64 13.30 26.72
N CYS A 515 -0.76 12.82 25.83
CA CYS A 515 -0.53 11.40 25.61
C CYS A 515 -0.11 10.78 26.95
N ASN A 516 -1.05 10.66 27.88
CA ASN A 516 -0.91 9.77 29.00
C ASN A 516 -1.11 8.38 28.42
N SER A 517 0.01 7.80 27.98
CA SER A 517 0.18 6.37 27.82
C SER A 517 -0.02 5.67 29.17
N THR A 518 -1.24 5.74 29.73
CA THR A 518 -1.69 4.70 30.65
C THR A 518 -1.90 3.46 29.79
N LYS A 519 -1.00 2.51 29.96
CA LYS A 519 -0.95 1.17 29.41
C LYS A 519 -2.31 0.45 29.53
N GLN A 520 -3.27 0.80 28.68
CA GLN A 520 -4.18 -0.21 28.16
C GLN A 520 -3.41 -0.82 26.98
N GLN A 521 -3.11 -2.11 27.05
CA GLN A 521 -2.60 -2.92 25.97
C GLN A 521 -3.55 -2.75 24.78
N THR A 522 -3.31 -1.74 23.98
CA THR A 522 -3.86 -1.66 22.63
C THR A 522 -3.30 -2.89 21.93
N LYS A 523 -4.16 -3.66 21.28
CA LYS A 523 -3.77 -4.80 20.41
C LYS A 523 -3.15 -4.25 19.12
N ASP A 524 -2.13 -3.41 19.24
CA ASP A 524 -1.34 -2.94 18.14
C ASP A 524 -0.21 -3.94 17.96
N ASN A 525 0.20 -4.21 16.73
CA ASN A 525 1.29 -5.13 16.39
C ASN A 525 2.66 -4.53 16.80
N HIS A 526 2.73 -4.00 18.01
CA HIS A 526 3.90 -3.41 18.64
C HIS A 526 4.36 -4.26 19.84
N TYR A 527 5.64 -4.60 19.85
CA TYR A 527 6.28 -5.35 20.92
C TYR A 527 7.26 -4.43 21.64
N ILE A 528 6.99 -4.15 22.91
CA ILE A 528 7.87 -3.34 23.75
C ILE A 528 8.80 -4.28 24.51
N TYR A 529 10.09 -4.22 24.16
CA TYR A 529 11.15 -4.92 24.91
C TYR A 529 11.77 -3.98 25.93
N ILE A 530 11.99 -4.48 27.15
CA ILE A 530 12.68 -3.77 28.23
C ILE A 530 13.89 -4.62 28.63
N ASN A 531 15.08 -4.07 28.47
CA ASN A 531 16.31 -4.72 28.93
C ASN A 531 16.38 -4.64 30.46
N SER A 532 16.39 -5.78 31.12
CA SER A 532 16.39 -5.88 32.59
C SER A 532 17.62 -5.33 33.27
N GLU A 533 18.78 -5.31 32.59
CA GLU A 533 20.06 -4.84 33.16
C GLU A 533 20.19 -3.32 33.04
N SER A 534 19.88 -2.75 31.88
CA SER A 534 20.08 -1.31 31.62
C SER A 534 18.79 -0.48 31.82
N GLY A 535 17.63 -1.11 31.95
CA GLY A 535 16.33 -0.41 32.00
C GLY A 535 15.92 0.24 30.68
N ARG A 536 16.73 0.13 29.61
CA ARG A 536 16.44 0.68 28.29
C ARG A 536 15.31 -0.09 27.62
N CYS A 537 14.49 0.61 26.86
CA CYS A 537 13.36 -0.01 26.14
C CYS A 537 13.39 0.33 24.66
N ILE A 538 12.80 -0.57 23.85
CA ILE A 538 12.62 -0.38 22.42
C ILE A 538 11.23 -0.90 22.00
N ASP A 539 10.61 -0.17 21.10
CA ASP A 539 9.34 -0.55 20.46
C ASP A 539 9.64 -1.16 19.07
N LEU A 540 9.12 -2.36 18.83
CA LEU A 540 9.28 -3.12 17.59
C LEU A 540 7.93 -3.26 16.90
N GLU A 541 7.80 -2.73 15.69
CA GLU A 541 6.59 -2.83 14.87
C GLU A 541 6.62 -4.12 14.02
N PHE A 542 5.53 -4.90 14.09
CA PHE A 542 5.37 -6.10 13.27
C PHE A 542 4.53 -5.84 12.03
N GLY A 543 4.96 -6.42 10.91
CA GLY A 543 4.23 -6.27 9.65
C GLY A 543 4.52 -7.35 8.61
N SER A 544 3.77 -7.30 7.51
CA SER A 544 4.07 -8.14 6.34
C SER A 544 5.08 -7.46 5.42
N ILE A 545 5.80 -8.24 4.60
CA ILE A 545 6.69 -7.68 3.57
C ILE A 545 5.93 -6.73 2.62
N HIS A 546 4.67 -7.03 2.32
CA HIS A 546 3.84 -6.19 1.47
C HIS A 546 3.48 -4.84 2.11
N SER A 547 3.20 -4.83 3.42
CA SER A 547 2.82 -3.60 4.14
C SER A 547 3.98 -2.61 4.31
N VAL A 548 5.20 -3.07 4.21
CA VAL A 548 6.41 -2.21 4.36
C VAL A 548 7.03 -1.77 3.03
N LYS A 549 6.43 -2.16 1.89
CA LYS A 549 6.88 -1.66 0.59
C LYS A 549 6.76 -0.14 0.55
N GLY A 550 7.80 0.54 0.09
CA GLY A 550 7.91 2.00 0.10
C GLY A 550 8.45 2.60 1.42
N ARG A 551 8.34 1.89 2.56
CA ARG A 551 8.85 2.38 3.85
C ARG A 551 10.37 2.25 3.97
N THR A 552 10.92 2.95 4.95
CA THR A 552 12.34 2.92 5.33
C THR A 552 12.42 2.69 6.84
N HIS A 553 13.28 1.78 7.28
CA HIS A 553 13.41 1.36 8.67
C HIS A 553 14.84 1.63 9.17
N LEU A 554 15.02 1.96 10.45
CA LEU A 554 16.35 2.00 11.07
C LEU A 554 16.95 0.60 11.16
N ALA A 555 16.17 -0.35 11.68
CA ALA A 555 16.53 -1.76 11.78
C ALA A 555 15.42 -2.65 11.25
N THR A 556 15.79 -3.75 10.59
CA THR A 556 14.83 -4.72 10.04
C THR A 556 15.24 -6.13 10.38
N LEU A 557 14.32 -6.90 10.98
CA LEU A 557 14.41 -8.34 11.12
C LEU A 557 13.45 -9.02 10.16
N VAL A 558 13.95 -9.90 9.31
CA VAL A 558 13.15 -10.68 8.37
C VAL A 558 13.01 -12.11 8.89
N LEU A 559 11.77 -12.53 9.11
CA LEU A 559 11.45 -13.84 9.66
C LEU A 559 11.30 -14.89 8.56
N GLU A 560 11.82 -16.09 8.81
CA GLU A 560 11.44 -17.26 8.02
C GLU A 560 9.94 -17.54 8.21
N THR A 561 9.25 -17.85 7.12
CA THR A 561 7.84 -18.22 7.14
C THR A 561 7.53 -19.25 6.05
N PHE A 562 6.39 -19.96 6.14
CA PHE A 562 6.02 -21.02 5.22
C PHE A 562 4.81 -20.64 4.36
N SER A 563 5.02 -20.59 3.02
CA SER A 563 3.94 -20.45 2.02
C SER A 563 4.17 -21.48 0.91
N LYS A 564 3.47 -22.61 0.93
CA LYS A 564 3.72 -23.80 0.11
C LYS A 564 5.11 -24.45 0.34
N ALA A 565 6.11 -23.68 0.70
CA ALA A 565 7.43 -24.07 1.17
C ALA A 565 8.00 -22.96 2.06
N HIS A 566 9.07 -23.22 2.79
CA HIS A 566 9.79 -22.23 3.58
C HIS A 566 10.42 -21.17 2.66
N ASN A 567 10.20 -19.90 2.99
CA ASN A 567 10.49 -18.79 2.09
C ASN A 567 11.99 -18.52 1.96
N ILE A 568 12.72 -18.35 3.07
CA ILE A 568 14.17 -18.11 3.05
C ILE A 568 14.92 -19.40 2.73
N LYS A 569 14.55 -20.54 3.35
CA LYS A 569 15.18 -21.85 3.09
C LYS A 569 15.22 -22.18 1.60
N SER A 570 14.13 -21.94 0.87
CA SER A 570 14.01 -22.27 -0.55
C SER A 570 14.97 -21.49 -1.44
N ILE A 571 15.47 -20.36 -0.98
CA ILE A 571 16.40 -19.47 -1.69
C ILE A 571 17.72 -19.25 -0.92
N LEU A 572 17.98 -20.05 0.10
CA LEU A 572 19.17 -19.90 0.98
C LEU A 572 20.49 -19.97 0.19
N ASN A 573 20.53 -20.77 -0.88
CA ASN A 573 21.71 -20.89 -1.72
C ASN A 573 22.16 -19.56 -2.36
N TYR A 574 21.22 -18.62 -2.57
CA TYR A 574 21.56 -17.28 -3.06
C TYR A 574 22.34 -16.48 -2.02
N LEU A 575 21.97 -16.57 -0.73
CA LEU A 575 22.72 -15.96 0.38
C LEU A 575 24.10 -16.59 0.54
N CYS A 576 24.22 -17.90 0.23
CA CYS A 576 25.49 -18.62 0.28
C CYS A 576 26.39 -18.37 -0.95
N GLY A 577 25.99 -17.53 -1.91
CA GLY A 577 26.75 -17.24 -3.12
C GLY A 577 26.68 -18.34 -4.20
N ASN A 578 25.81 -19.32 -4.05
CA ASN A 578 25.66 -20.47 -4.98
C ASN A 578 24.25 -20.54 -5.58
N PRO A 579 23.82 -19.54 -6.39
CA PRO A 579 22.48 -19.51 -6.96
C PRO A 579 22.28 -20.68 -7.96
N PRO A 580 21.08 -21.30 -8.00
CA PRO A 580 20.78 -22.34 -8.97
C PRO A 580 20.73 -21.77 -10.40
N LYS A 581 21.07 -22.59 -11.40
CA LYS A 581 21.09 -22.21 -12.82
C LYS A 581 19.70 -21.78 -13.36
N LYS A 582 18.61 -22.32 -12.81
CA LYS A 582 17.23 -21.97 -13.20
C LYS A 582 16.45 -21.51 -11.99
N ILE A 583 15.72 -20.41 -12.13
CA ILE A 583 14.82 -19.88 -11.11
C ILE A 583 13.42 -20.45 -11.38
N THR A 584 12.85 -21.12 -10.38
CA THR A 584 11.44 -21.53 -10.47
C THR A 584 10.52 -20.31 -10.24
N PRO A 585 9.30 -20.30 -10.83
CA PRO A 585 8.34 -19.22 -10.61
C PRO A 585 8.11 -18.90 -9.13
N SER A 586 7.96 -19.92 -8.28
CA SER A 586 7.76 -19.71 -6.84
C SER A 586 8.98 -19.09 -6.16
N ASN A 587 10.19 -19.44 -6.57
CA ASN A 587 11.41 -18.83 -6.02
C ASN A 587 11.63 -17.42 -6.53
N LEU A 588 11.19 -17.10 -7.75
CA LEU A 588 11.20 -15.74 -8.27
C LEU A 588 10.39 -14.78 -7.37
N VAL A 589 9.18 -15.21 -6.95
CA VAL A 589 8.38 -14.43 -5.98
C VAL A 589 9.11 -14.28 -4.64
N ARG A 590 9.69 -15.36 -4.12
CA ARG A 590 10.45 -15.32 -2.86
C ARG A 590 11.63 -14.37 -2.94
N LEU A 591 12.42 -14.45 -4.00
CA LEU A 591 13.56 -13.56 -4.23
C LEU A 591 13.15 -12.10 -4.22
N LYS A 592 12.12 -11.73 -4.99
CA LYS A 592 11.61 -10.36 -5.02
C LYS A 592 11.08 -9.90 -3.67
N CYS A 593 10.31 -10.73 -2.96
CA CYS A 593 9.81 -10.40 -1.63
C CYS A 593 10.96 -10.17 -0.64
N GLN A 594 11.96 -11.06 -0.63
CA GLN A 594 13.11 -10.93 0.28
C GLN A 594 14.02 -9.75 -0.10
N TYR A 595 14.19 -9.46 -1.39
CA TYR A 595 14.89 -8.26 -1.85
C TYR A 595 14.20 -6.98 -1.33
N VAL A 596 12.86 -6.91 -1.43
CA VAL A 596 12.09 -5.80 -0.86
C VAL A 596 12.31 -5.72 0.65
N ALA A 597 12.21 -6.84 1.37
CA ALA A 597 12.36 -6.88 2.82
C ALA A 597 13.75 -6.37 3.28
N MET A 598 14.81 -6.91 2.69
CA MET A 598 16.18 -6.56 3.06
C MET A 598 16.55 -5.12 2.72
N SER A 599 16.00 -4.58 1.63
CA SER A 599 16.25 -3.21 1.19
C SER A 599 15.45 -2.15 1.98
N ARG A 600 14.75 -2.52 3.08
CA ARG A 600 14.06 -1.54 3.96
C ARG A 600 14.99 -0.95 5.02
N ALA A 601 15.96 -1.73 5.51
CA ALA A 601 16.89 -1.30 6.56
C ALA A 601 17.81 -0.16 6.10
N THR A 602 18.11 0.78 6.99
CA THR A 602 19.11 1.83 6.78
C THR A 602 20.43 1.52 7.49
N ALA A 603 20.36 0.90 8.67
CA ALA A 603 21.54 0.68 9.51
C ALA A 603 21.74 -0.78 9.91
N LEU A 604 20.69 -1.49 10.37
CA LEU A 604 20.83 -2.87 10.85
C LEU A 604 19.86 -3.80 10.11
N LEU A 605 20.41 -4.85 9.51
CA LEU A 605 19.64 -5.89 8.82
C LEU A 605 19.89 -7.23 9.49
N CYS A 606 18.79 -7.92 9.85
CA CYS A 606 18.84 -9.25 10.46
C CYS A 606 17.88 -10.23 9.77
N LEU A 607 18.21 -11.52 9.83
CA LEU A 607 17.34 -12.61 9.40
C LEU A 607 17.14 -13.59 10.57
N ALA A 608 16.00 -14.27 10.61
CA ALA A 608 15.75 -15.36 11.55
C ALA A 608 15.46 -16.65 10.78
N ILE A 609 16.28 -17.69 11.00
CA ILE A 609 16.23 -18.95 10.25
C ILE A 609 16.32 -20.12 11.25
N PRO A 610 15.44 -21.15 11.15
CA PRO A 610 15.61 -22.37 11.94
C PRO A 610 16.98 -23.01 11.73
N ILE A 611 17.61 -23.44 12.82
CA ILE A 611 18.98 -23.99 12.80
C ILE A 611 19.11 -25.22 11.90
N ASP A 612 18.05 -26.04 11.83
CA ASP A 612 18.00 -27.25 11.00
C ASP A 612 18.08 -26.97 9.49
N PHE A 613 17.94 -25.71 9.05
CA PHE A 613 18.02 -25.34 7.64
C PHE A 613 19.44 -24.98 7.21
N VAL A 614 20.34 -24.75 8.17
CA VAL A 614 21.68 -24.19 7.96
C VAL A 614 22.75 -25.10 8.53
N ASP A 615 23.28 -25.99 7.68
CA ASP A 615 24.42 -26.84 8.06
C ASP A 615 25.71 -26.04 8.23
N ALA A 616 26.75 -26.66 8.77
CA ALA A 616 28.05 -26.01 9.06
C ALA A 616 28.70 -25.39 7.79
N LYS A 617 28.52 -26.02 6.61
CA LYS A 617 29.08 -25.49 5.35
C LYS A 617 28.35 -24.19 4.95
N LYS A 618 27.04 -24.15 5.10
CA LYS A 618 26.25 -22.95 4.83
C LYS A 618 26.57 -21.85 5.85
N GLN A 619 26.75 -22.17 7.14
CA GLN A 619 27.15 -21.17 8.13
C GLN A 619 28.48 -20.48 7.75
N ILE A 620 29.47 -21.24 7.31
CA ILE A 620 30.74 -20.69 6.83
C ILE A 620 30.52 -19.82 5.58
N ALA A 621 29.72 -20.28 4.62
CA ALA A 621 29.43 -19.51 3.40
C ALA A 621 28.68 -18.20 3.69
N LEU A 622 27.73 -18.20 4.62
CA LEU A 622 27.01 -17.01 5.06
C LEU A 622 27.94 -16.02 5.74
N SER A 623 28.82 -16.51 6.63
CA SER A 623 29.82 -15.65 7.29
C SER A 623 30.80 -15.02 6.29
N ASN A 624 31.26 -15.78 5.29
CA ASN A 624 32.11 -15.25 4.22
C ASN A 624 31.41 -14.19 3.35
N ASN A 625 30.08 -14.23 3.29
CA ASN A 625 29.26 -13.25 2.58
C ASN A 625 28.83 -12.07 3.45
N GLY A 626 29.44 -11.87 4.62
CA GLY A 626 29.25 -10.68 5.46
C GLY A 626 28.15 -10.79 6.51
N TRP A 627 27.65 -12.01 6.82
CA TRP A 627 26.70 -12.24 7.89
C TRP A 627 27.39 -12.68 9.19
N GLN A 628 27.01 -12.07 10.28
CA GLN A 628 27.30 -12.63 11.61
C GLN A 628 26.28 -13.74 11.91
N ILE A 629 26.73 -14.88 12.40
CA ILE A 629 25.85 -15.98 12.80
C ILE A 629 25.74 -16.00 14.32
N LYS A 630 24.52 -15.89 14.84
CA LYS A 630 24.21 -16.00 16.26
C LYS A 630 23.23 -17.14 16.50
N ILE A 631 23.67 -18.16 17.26
CA ILE A 631 22.83 -19.29 17.65
C ILE A 631 22.13 -18.92 18.96
N ILE A 632 20.78 -18.98 18.96
CA ILE A 632 19.96 -18.74 20.15
C ILE A 632 19.90 -20.04 20.96
N LYS A 633 20.53 -20.00 22.16
CA LYS A 633 20.68 -21.14 23.07
C LYS A 633 19.43 -21.33 23.97
#